data_ccdea43f4a57d9970f9c101d2282c4a5
#
_entry.id   ccdea43f4a57d9970f9c101d2282c4a5
#
_cell.length_a   1.000
_cell.length_b   1.000
_cell.length_c   1.000
_cell.angle_alpha   90.00
_cell.angle_beta   90.00
_cell.angle_gamma   90.00
#
_symmetry.space_group_name_H-M   'P 1'
#
loop_
_entity.id
_entity.type
_entity.pdbx_description
1 polymer ?
#
loop_
_entity_poly.entity_id
_entity_poly.type
_entity_poly.pdbx_seq_one_letter_code
_entity_poly.pdbx_strand_id
1 'polypeptide(L)'
;MIFSFIKMTNIKVLYSASIAFVFSILISGSALADAVTVVSWGGSYGKAQDAALFKDASKNSGIAINRESGASMSKVMLQVESGAVTWDLVVTGSGGAAAAAAKGALEKIDFNVVDVSDFLENTYTDYCIGSDVFATVFAWNTDKYGAPGSSGAPNSWADFWDVEKYPGTRSIRLNNVDGVLEPAVMAMGVAPDKVYEFLSSDGGIDKAIDKIRELKPHISVYWKSGAMQAQLMKDEEVDFITGWNGRFDNAKKDGAVVGYTFNQALRDYDCFAMPKGAPNKDLAMKFLGEISKPEYQANLPFHITYGPTNKKAYEMTTAPKELIEALPSHPKNFSKMLAVSLDWYAKNRETALEKYMEFLSE
;
A
#
# COMPACT_ATOMS: atom_id res chain seq x y z
N MET A 1 -33.95 -78.56 29.15
CA MET A 1 -33.55 -79.84 29.68
C MET A 1 -32.12 -79.78 30.06
N ILE A 2 -31.84 -80.01 31.35
CA ILE A 2 -30.57 -80.45 32.01
C ILE A 2 -29.46 -79.40 32.07
N PHE A 3 -29.32 -78.70 33.17
CA PHE A 3 -28.58 -78.84 34.42
C PHE A 3 -27.17 -79.46 34.32
N SER A 4 -26.18 -78.75 34.78
CA SER A 4 -25.27 -79.16 35.85
C SER A 4 -24.14 -78.14 36.00
N PHE A 5 -24.07 -77.34 37.04
CA PHE A 5 -23.43 -77.46 38.34
C PHE A 5 -21.85 -77.51 38.33
N ILE A 6 -21.27 -76.42 38.81
CA ILE A 6 -20.33 -76.23 39.93
C ILE A 6 -18.91 -76.87 39.78
N LYS A 7 -17.85 -76.00 39.93
CA LYS A 7 -17.03 -76.00 41.13
C LYS A 7 -16.11 -74.78 41.22
N MET A 8 -16.23 -74.08 42.32
CA MET A 8 -15.27 -73.11 42.85
C MET A 8 -14.00 -73.84 43.31
N THR A 9 -12.82 -73.25 43.10
CA THR A 9 -11.68 -73.41 44.02
C THR A 9 -10.72 -72.24 43.93
N ASN A 10 -10.71 -71.46 44.96
CA ASN A 10 -9.61 -70.79 45.73
C ASN A 10 -8.36 -70.34 45.02
N ILE A 11 -8.16 -69.03 44.94
CA ILE A 11 -7.29 -68.16 45.73
C ILE A 11 -5.80 -68.49 45.68
N LYS A 12 -5.04 -67.58 45.09
CA LYS A 12 -3.78 -67.08 45.69
C LYS A 12 -3.57 -65.60 45.28
N VAL A 13 -3.61 -64.76 46.29
CA VAL A 13 -3.17 -63.35 46.25
C VAL A 13 -1.69 -63.33 46.02
N LEU A 14 -1.26 -62.70 44.95
CA LEU A 14 0.14 -62.28 44.76
C LEU A 14 0.17 -60.78 44.60
N TYR A 15 0.70 -60.12 45.60
CA TYR A 15 1.05 -58.71 45.56
C TYR A 15 2.13 -58.51 44.48
N SER A 16 1.79 -57.83 43.43
CA SER A 16 2.75 -57.29 42.49
C SER A 16 2.85 -55.80 42.68
N ALA A 17 3.98 -55.37 43.14
CA ALA A 17 4.32 -53.94 43.26
C ALA A 17 4.37 -53.31 41.90
N SER A 18 3.39 -52.45 41.57
CA SER A 18 3.39 -51.64 40.37
C SER A 18 4.33 -50.44 40.56
N ILE A 19 5.52 -50.53 39.97
CA ILE A 19 6.44 -49.40 39.79
C ILE A 19 5.77 -48.48 38.76
N ALA A 20 5.20 -47.37 39.22
CA ALA A 20 4.73 -46.30 38.37
C ALA A 20 5.96 -45.55 37.80
N PHE A 21 6.32 -45.88 36.56
CA PHE A 21 7.30 -45.13 35.78
C PHE A 21 6.58 -43.83 35.29
N VAL A 22 6.78 -42.77 36.04
CA VAL A 22 6.34 -41.43 35.60
C VAL A 22 7.23 -41.02 34.44
N PHE A 23 6.74 -41.22 33.22
CA PHE A 23 7.35 -40.67 32.01
C PHE A 23 7.05 -39.18 32.01
N SER A 24 7.91 -38.35 32.58
CA SER A 24 7.90 -36.91 32.38
C SER A 24 8.26 -36.65 30.92
N ILE A 25 7.23 -36.54 30.06
CA ILE A 25 7.37 -35.98 28.73
C ILE A 25 7.68 -34.50 28.95
N LEU A 26 8.95 -34.16 28.90
CA LEU A 26 9.39 -32.79 28.63
C LEU A 26 8.93 -32.47 27.22
N ILE A 27 7.71 -31.92 27.13
CA ILE A 27 7.30 -31.18 25.94
C ILE A 27 8.21 -29.95 25.94
N SER A 28 9.37 -30.08 25.31
CA SER A 28 10.11 -28.93 24.83
C SER A 28 9.18 -28.28 23.78
N GLY A 29 8.25 -27.47 24.25
CA GLY A 29 7.58 -26.53 23.40
C GLY A 29 8.68 -25.68 22.79
N SER A 30 9.05 -25.98 21.53
CA SER A 30 9.70 -24.96 20.71
C SER A 30 8.74 -23.79 20.78
N ALA A 31 9.03 -22.80 21.62
CA ALA A 31 8.42 -21.51 21.47
C ALA A 31 8.68 -21.15 20.01
N LEU A 32 7.65 -21.23 19.18
CA LEU A 32 7.70 -20.59 17.87
C LEU A 32 8.12 -19.17 18.18
N ALA A 33 9.30 -18.78 17.73
CA ALA A 33 9.77 -17.43 17.95
C ALA A 33 8.65 -16.51 17.48
N ASP A 34 8.20 -15.61 18.35
CA ASP A 34 7.16 -14.64 18.02
C ASP A 34 7.57 -13.94 16.74
N ALA A 35 6.79 -14.11 15.69
CA ALA A 35 7.07 -13.56 14.38
C ALA A 35 6.14 -12.38 14.12
N VAL A 36 6.69 -11.28 13.63
CA VAL A 36 5.90 -10.10 13.26
C VAL A 36 5.16 -10.38 11.94
N THR A 37 3.85 -10.30 11.96
CA THR A 37 3.04 -10.40 10.74
C THR A 37 2.97 -9.05 10.03
N VAL A 38 3.63 -8.97 8.87
CA VAL A 38 3.70 -7.78 8.03
C VAL A 38 2.84 -7.95 6.80
N VAL A 39 1.83 -7.12 6.64
CA VAL A 39 0.86 -7.19 5.54
C VAL A 39 1.09 -6.07 4.53
N SER A 40 1.29 -6.42 3.26
CA SER A 40 1.56 -5.48 2.18
C SER A 40 0.49 -5.55 1.09
N TRP A 41 0.57 -4.62 0.12
CA TRP A 41 -0.30 -4.62 -1.07
C TRP A 41 -0.10 -5.84 -1.98
N GLY A 42 1.07 -6.49 -1.92
CA GLY A 42 1.43 -7.59 -2.81
C GLY A 42 1.91 -7.17 -4.21
N GLY A 43 1.98 -8.13 -5.13
CA GLY A 43 2.49 -7.92 -6.49
C GLY A 43 3.95 -7.45 -6.53
N SER A 44 4.31 -6.63 -7.52
CA SER A 44 5.67 -6.07 -7.64
C SER A 44 6.07 -5.18 -6.46
N TYR A 45 5.11 -4.48 -5.85
CA TYR A 45 5.36 -3.66 -4.66
C TYR A 45 5.76 -4.50 -3.45
N GLY A 46 5.01 -5.56 -3.14
CA GLY A 46 5.35 -6.46 -2.03
C GLY A 46 6.72 -7.12 -2.22
N LYS A 47 7.04 -7.53 -3.46
CA LYS A 47 8.37 -8.06 -3.79
C LYS A 47 9.48 -7.02 -3.61
N ALA A 48 9.23 -5.76 -3.96
CA ALA A 48 10.17 -4.66 -3.76
C ALA A 48 10.44 -4.41 -2.27
N GLN A 49 9.39 -4.36 -1.44
CA GLN A 49 9.54 -4.24 0.01
C GLN A 49 10.30 -5.43 0.61
N ASP A 50 10.01 -6.65 0.18
CA ASP A 50 10.74 -7.83 0.63
C ASP A 50 12.24 -7.72 0.36
N ALA A 51 12.59 -7.34 -0.85
CA ALA A 51 13.98 -7.27 -1.29
C ALA A 51 14.73 -6.09 -0.67
N ALA A 52 14.08 -4.91 -0.57
CA ALA A 52 14.71 -3.68 -0.11
C ALA A 52 14.69 -3.53 1.42
N LEU A 53 13.52 -3.80 2.04
CA LEU A 53 13.30 -3.44 3.44
C LEU A 53 13.35 -4.65 4.39
N PHE A 54 12.67 -5.76 4.04
CA PHE A 54 12.37 -6.77 5.06
C PHE A 54 13.42 -7.86 5.22
N LYS A 55 13.97 -8.36 4.12
CA LYS A 55 14.88 -9.51 4.14
C LYS A 55 16.11 -9.27 5.00
N ASP A 56 16.80 -8.17 4.74
CA ASP A 56 18.03 -7.85 5.46
C ASP A 56 17.75 -7.28 6.85
N ALA A 57 16.67 -6.52 7.03
CA ALA A 57 16.24 -6.04 8.34
C ALA A 57 15.88 -7.20 9.29
N SER A 58 15.12 -8.19 8.82
CA SER A 58 14.80 -9.39 9.60
C SER A 58 16.07 -10.16 9.99
N LYS A 59 16.99 -10.35 9.03
CA LYS A 59 18.27 -11.02 9.29
C LYS A 59 19.14 -10.26 10.31
N ASN A 60 19.25 -8.95 10.16
CA ASN A 60 20.13 -8.11 10.98
C ASN A 60 19.58 -7.90 12.39
N SER A 61 18.27 -7.76 12.54
CA SER A 61 17.61 -7.62 13.84
C SER A 61 17.37 -8.94 14.56
N GLY A 62 17.42 -10.08 13.85
CA GLY A 62 17.04 -11.40 14.37
C GLY A 62 15.52 -11.56 14.56
N ILE A 63 14.70 -10.60 14.09
CA ILE A 63 13.24 -10.63 14.21
C ILE A 63 12.66 -11.44 13.05
N ALA A 64 12.02 -12.56 13.35
CA ALA A 64 11.30 -13.35 12.36
C ALA A 64 10.05 -12.62 11.88
N ILE A 65 9.70 -12.74 10.60
CA ILE A 65 8.53 -12.13 10.01
C ILE A 65 7.67 -13.13 9.24
N ASN A 66 6.36 -12.99 9.36
CA ASN A 66 5.36 -13.61 8.50
C ASN A 66 4.89 -12.58 7.46
N ARG A 67 4.82 -12.99 6.20
CA ARG A 67 4.46 -12.09 5.11
C ARG A 67 3.08 -12.41 4.57
N GLU A 68 2.22 -11.40 4.57
CA GLU A 68 0.89 -11.47 3.98
C GLU A 68 0.70 -10.39 2.91
N SER A 69 -0.27 -10.58 2.04
CA SER A 69 -0.68 -9.60 1.03
C SER A 69 -2.16 -9.29 1.13
N GLY A 70 -2.59 -8.20 0.47
CA GLY A 70 -3.97 -7.76 0.51
C GLY A 70 -4.28 -6.88 1.71
N ALA A 71 -3.32 -5.99 2.05
CA ALA A 71 -3.49 -4.93 3.04
C ALA A 71 -4.81 -4.17 2.84
N SER A 72 -5.50 -3.87 3.93
CA SER A 72 -6.79 -3.17 3.90
C SER A 72 -7.10 -2.57 5.27
N MET A 73 -7.30 -1.26 5.33
CA MET A 73 -7.71 -0.58 6.57
C MET A 73 -9.12 -0.99 7.02
N SER A 74 -10.01 -1.35 6.11
CA SER A 74 -11.32 -1.91 6.48
C SER A 74 -11.19 -3.24 7.21
N LYS A 75 -10.27 -4.12 6.78
CA LYS A 75 -9.97 -5.37 7.50
C LYS A 75 -9.33 -5.09 8.86
N VAL A 76 -8.43 -4.10 8.94
CA VAL A 76 -7.85 -3.67 10.24
C VAL A 76 -8.96 -3.24 11.21
N MET A 77 -9.86 -2.36 10.77
CA MET A 77 -10.97 -1.89 11.60
C MET A 77 -11.84 -3.06 12.08
N LEU A 78 -12.17 -4.00 11.19
CA LEU A 78 -12.96 -5.18 11.53
C LEU A 78 -12.24 -6.07 12.57
N GLN A 79 -10.94 -6.31 12.42
CA GLN A 79 -10.15 -7.08 13.39
C GLN A 79 -10.13 -6.40 14.77
N VAL A 80 -9.95 -5.08 14.79
CA VAL A 80 -9.94 -4.29 16.03
C VAL A 80 -11.31 -4.30 16.70
N GLU A 81 -12.38 -4.07 15.97
CA GLU A 81 -13.77 -4.10 16.47
C GLU A 81 -14.16 -5.46 17.04
N SER A 82 -13.73 -6.55 16.39
CA SER A 82 -13.99 -7.90 16.85
C SER A 82 -13.08 -8.37 18.00
N GLY A 83 -12.01 -7.62 18.30
CA GLY A 83 -10.98 -8.02 19.27
C GLY A 83 -10.12 -9.21 18.80
N ALA A 84 -10.16 -9.56 17.52
CA ALA A 84 -9.43 -10.68 16.93
C ALA A 84 -8.33 -10.20 15.96
N VAL A 85 -7.42 -9.39 16.48
CA VAL A 85 -6.30 -8.83 15.71
C VAL A 85 -5.23 -9.90 15.48
N THR A 86 -4.88 -10.10 14.21
CA THR A 86 -3.86 -11.07 13.79
C THR A 86 -2.68 -10.42 13.06
N TRP A 87 -2.81 -9.17 12.68
CA TRP A 87 -1.79 -8.41 11.96
C TRP A 87 -1.01 -7.51 12.91
N ASP A 88 0.30 -7.42 12.72
CA ASP A 88 1.17 -6.57 13.53
C ASP A 88 1.52 -5.25 12.84
N LEU A 89 1.93 -5.31 11.55
CA LEU A 89 2.21 -4.14 10.73
C LEU A 89 1.45 -4.25 9.40
N VAL A 90 0.83 -3.17 8.99
CA VAL A 90 0.05 -3.12 7.75
C VAL A 90 0.44 -1.91 6.92
N VAL A 91 0.76 -2.13 5.66
CA VAL A 91 0.97 -1.04 4.70
C VAL A 91 -0.35 -0.39 4.35
N THR A 92 -0.37 0.93 4.31
CA THR A 92 -1.52 1.71 3.87
C THR A 92 -1.06 3.03 3.25
N GLY A 93 -1.88 3.62 2.39
CA GLY A 93 -1.68 5.01 1.99
C GLY A 93 -1.99 5.96 3.15
N SER A 94 -1.45 7.14 3.10
CA SER A 94 -1.55 8.17 4.13
C SER A 94 -2.99 8.49 4.56
N GLY A 95 -3.91 8.63 3.60
CA GLY A 95 -5.33 8.88 3.86
C GLY A 95 -6.03 7.72 4.57
N GLY A 96 -5.67 6.46 4.25
CA GLY A 96 -6.16 5.27 4.94
C GLY A 96 -5.73 5.21 6.39
N ALA A 97 -4.46 5.54 6.67
CA ALA A 97 -3.93 5.64 8.02
C ALA A 97 -4.65 6.71 8.84
N ALA A 98 -4.83 7.91 8.27
CA ALA A 98 -5.51 9.02 8.93
C ALA A 98 -6.96 8.64 9.32
N ALA A 99 -7.71 8.02 8.41
CA ALA A 99 -9.08 7.58 8.67
C ALA A 99 -9.16 6.50 9.75
N ALA A 100 -8.26 5.51 9.73
CA ALA A 100 -8.21 4.46 10.75
C ALA A 100 -7.78 5.00 12.13
N ALA A 101 -6.83 5.94 12.17
CA ALA A 101 -6.39 6.60 13.39
C ALA A 101 -7.52 7.43 14.02
N ALA A 102 -8.29 8.17 13.21
CA ALA A 102 -9.45 8.94 13.69
C ALA A 102 -10.53 8.04 14.33
N LYS A 103 -10.66 6.79 13.88
CA LYS A 103 -11.55 5.78 14.47
C LYS A 103 -10.91 5.01 15.64
N GLY A 104 -9.69 5.36 16.06
CA GLY A 104 -8.99 4.71 17.18
C GLY A 104 -8.55 3.27 16.88
N ALA A 105 -8.42 2.90 15.61
CA ALA A 105 -8.09 1.54 15.18
C ALA A 105 -6.58 1.27 15.07
N LEU A 106 -5.72 2.26 15.36
CA LEU A 106 -4.27 2.14 15.27
C LEU A 106 -3.59 2.40 16.63
N GLU A 107 -2.48 1.70 16.85
CA GLU A 107 -1.55 2.01 17.95
C GLU A 107 -0.73 3.25 17.62
N LYS A 108 -0.37 4.00 18.67
CA LYS A 108 0.60 5.08 18.52
C LYS A 108 2.00 4.52 18.31
N ILE A 109 2.75 5.20 17.47
CA ILE A 109 4.17 4.93 17.24
C ILE A 109 5.00 5.44 18.42
N ASP A 110 5.93 4.64 18.88
CA ASP A 110 6.91 5.05 19.88
C ASP A 110 8.14 5.64 19.19
N PHE A 111 8.25 6.96 19.18
CA PHE A 111 9.38 7.67 18.59
C PHE A 111 10.70 7.55 19.37
N ASN A 112 10.70 6.91 20.55
CA ASN A 112 11.95 6.51 21.21
C ASN A 112 12.53 5.24 20.57
N VAL A 113 11.71 4.48 19.82
CA VAL A 113 12.11 3.25 19.12
C VAL A 113 12.26 3.50 17.62
N VAL A 114 11.38 4.31 17.04
CA VAL A 114 11.37 4.63 15.60
C VAL A 114 11.91 6.05 15.39
N ASP A 115 13.16 6.16 14.94
CA ASP A 115 13.78 7.45 14.65
C ASP A 115 13.28 8.01 13.31
N VAL A 116 12.64 9.16 13.36
CA VAL A 116 12.11 9.89 12.19
C VAL A 116 12.84 11.22 11.91
N SER A 117 13.96 11.48 12.59
CA SER A 117 14.69 12.77 12.50
C SER A 117 15.14 13.12 11.08
N ASP A 118 15.42 12.11 10.27
CA ASP A 118 15.87 12.27 8.88
C ASP A 118 14.74 12.01 7.85
N PHE A 119 13.49 11.88 8.29
CA PHE A 119 12.37 11.68 7.37
C PHE A 119 12.02 12.99 6.63
N LEU A 120 11.47 12.84 5.44
CA LEU A 120 10.85 13.94 4.70
C LEU A 120 9.63 14.45 5.49
N GLU A 121 9.45 15.77 5.47
CA GLU A 121 8.28 16.37 6.11
C GLU A 121 6.98 15.77 5.57
N ASN A 122 6.02 15.58 6.47
CA ASN A 122 4.69 15.05 6.17
C ASN A 122 4.70 13.63 5.58
N THR A 123 5.73 12.81 5.88
CA THR A 123 5.75 11.39 5.51
C THR A 123 5.61 10.45 6.71
N TYR A 124 5.25 10.97 7.87
CA TYR A 124 4.92 10.21 9.07
C TYR A 124 3.90 10.96 9.93
N THR A 125 3.22 10.23 10.79
CA THR A 125 2.28 10.74 11.79
C THR A 125 2.46 9.97 13.09
N ASP A 126 1.72 10.34 14.14
CA ASP A 126 1.68 9.56 15.40
C ASP A 126 1.28 8.08 15.20
N TYR A 127 0.75 7.69 14.05
CA TYR A 127 0.14 6.38 13.81
C TYR A 127 0.68 5.65 12.58
N CYS A 128 1.54 6.29 11.79
CA CYS A 128 2.01 5.71 10.54
C CYS A 128 3.39 6.24 10.17
N ILE A 129 4.31 5.35 9.82
CA ILE A 129 5.68 5.69 9.39
C ILE A 129 5.83 5.43 7.91
N GLY A 130 6.20 6.45 7.15
CA GLY A 130 6.36 6.36 5.71
C GLY A 130 7.36 5.31 5.28
N SER A 131 6.95 4.47 4.34
CA SER A 131 7.81 3.46 3.72
C SER A 131 8.43 3.95 2.41
N ASP A 132 7.66 4.72 1.66
CA ASP A 132 8.04 5.23 0.35
C ASP A 132 7.13 6.36 -0.11
N VAL A 133 7.63 7.17 -1.04
CA VAL A 133 6.84 8.21 -1.74
C VAL A 133 6.55 7.71 -3.15
N PHE A 134 5.31 7.76 -3.54
CA PHE A 134 4.84 7.44 -4.88
C PHE A 134 4.08 8.60 -5.54
N ALA A 135 3.81 8.47 -6.82
CA ALA A 135 2.99 9.43 -7.56
C ALA A 135 1.84 8.73 -8.27
N THR A 136 0.62 9.28 -8.13
CA THR A 136 -0.47 8.98 -9.04
C THR A 136 -0.30 9.85 -10.27
N VAL A 137 -0.13 9.20 -11.41
CA VAL A 137 0.10 9.78 -12.73
C VAL A 137 -1.02 9.34 -13.69
N PHE A 138 -1.11 9.95 -14.85
CA PHE A 138 -1.68 9.25 -15.99
C PHE A 138 -0.54 8.75 -16.88
N ALA A 139 -0.75 7.56 -17.46
CA ALA A 139 0.17 6.92 -18.37
C ALA A 139 -0.53 6.67 -19.71
N TRP A 140 0.26 6.53 -20.78
CA TRP A 140 -0.23 6.32 -22.12
C TRP A 140 0.65 5.37 -22.93
N ASN A 141 0.10 4.82 -24.02
CA ASN A 141 0.85 4.06 -25.00
C ASN A 141 1.78 4.98 -25.80
N THR A 142 3.09 4.80 -25.66
CA THR A 142 4.09 5.69 -26.27
C THR A 142 4.26 5.52 -27.77
N ASP A 143 3.89 4.36 -28.33
CA ASP A 143 3.92 4.14 -29.78
C ASP A 143 2.83 4.95 -30.49
N LYS A 144 1.69 5.16 -29.80
CA LYS A 144 0.57 5.94 -30.34
C LYS A 144 0.72 7.45 -30.11
N TYR A 145 1.21 7.87 -28.94
CA TYR A 145 1.14 9.28 -28.51
C TYR A 145 2.51 9.90 -28.21
N GLY A 146 3.60 9.21 -28.54
CA GLY A 146 4.96 9.71 -28.37
C GLY A 146 5.54 9.52 -26.97
N ALA A 147 6.84 9.59 -26.89
CA ALA A 147 7.58 9.47 -25.63
C ALA A 147 7.33 10.68 -24.70
N PRO A 148 7.36 10.52 -23.37
CA PRO A 148 7.25 11.64 -22.43
C PRO A 148 8.23 12.76 -22.73
N GLY A 149 7.72 14.00 -22.85
CA GLY A 149 8.50 15.19 -23.17
C GLY A 149 8.77 15.41 -24.65
N SER A 150 8.37 14.50 -25.54
CA SER A 150 8.42 14.74 -26.99
C SER A 150 7.34 15.75 -27.43
N SER A 151 7.57 16.41 -28.58
CA SER A 151 6.60 17.35 -29.13
C SER A 151 5.26 16.66 -29.42
N GLY A 152 4.17 17.19 -28.90
CA GLY A 152 2.82 16.67 -29.10
C GLY A 152 2.43 15.52 -28.16
N ALA A 153 3.33 15.02 -27.33
CA ALA A 153 2.98 14.01 -26.32
C ALA A 153 2.09 14.62 -25.21
N PRO A 154 1.20 13.82 -24.59
CA PRO A 154 0.38 14.25 -23.46
C PRO A 154 1.24 14.73 -22.28
N ASN A 155 0.83 15.81 -21.59
CA ASN A 155 1.62 16.38 -20.50
C ASN A 155 0.80 16.96 -19.34
N SER A 156 -0.52 16.93 -19.41
CA SER A 156 -1.40 17.49 -18.39
C SER A 156 -2.66 16.64 -18.20
N TRP A 157 -3.37 16.81 -17.09
CA TRP A 157 -4.66 16.14 -16.93
C TRP A 157 -5.68 16.64 -17.97
N ALA A 158 -5.58 17.87 -18.45
CA ALA A 158 -6.41 18.34 -19.57
C ALA A 158 -6.20 17.49 -20.82
N ASP A 159 -4.95 17.09 -21.12
CA ASP A 159 -4.67 16.18 -22.24
C ASP A 159 -5.28 14.78 -22.04
N PHE A 160 -5.33 14.27 -20.80
CA PHE A 160 -6.00 12.99 -20.51
C PHE A 160 -7.52 13.07 -20.78
N TRP A 161 -8.15 14.24 -20.61
CA TRP A 161 -9.57 14.48 -20.90
C TRP A 161 -9.83 14.85 -22.35
N ASP A 162 -8.82 15.31 -23.10
CA ASP A 162 -8.98 15.73 -24.50
C ASP A 162 -8.99 14.50 -25.43
N VAL A 163 -10.19 13.92 -25.57
CA VAL A 163 -10.40 12.72 -26.39
C VAL A 163 -10.43 13.01 -27.89
N GLU A 164 -10.53 14.30 -28.30
CA GLU A 164 -10.43 14.71 -29.70
C GLU A 164 -8.97 14.76 -30.14
N LYS A 165 -8.12 15.41 -29.36
CA LYS A 165 -6.68 15.51 -29.62
C LYS A 165 -5.96 14.18 -29.39
N TYR A 166 -6.35 13.45 -28.38
CA TYR A 166 -5.78 12.17 -27.99
C TYR A 166 -6.88 11.10 -27.97
N PRO A 167 -7.34 10.63 -29.13
CA PRO A 167 -8.38 9.60 -29.21
C PRO A 167 -7.92 8.29 -28.58
N GLY A 168 -8.86 7.43 -28.20
CA GLY A 168 -8.56 6.11 -27.65
C GLY A 168 -9.23 5.85 -26.31
N THR A 169 -8.98 4.69 -25.77
CA THR A 169 -9.61 4.20 -24.53
C THR A 169 -8.95 4.76 -23.28
N ARG A 170 -9.76 4.95 -22.23
CA ARG A 170 -9.30 5.38 -20.89
C ARG A 170 -9.59 4.31 -19.85
N SER A 171 -8.77 4.30 -18.81
CA SER A 171 -8.99 3.51 -17.59
C SER A 171 -8.72 4.34 -16.35
N ILE A 172 -9.66 4.32 -15.41
CA ILE A 172 -9.56 5.02 -14.13
C ILE A 172 -9.87 4.06 -12.99
N ARG A 173 -9.69 4.49 -11.75
CA ARG A 173 -9.87 3.66 -10.56
C ARG A 173 -11.34 3.32 -10.28
N LEU A 174 -11.64 2.06 -9.96
CA LEU A 174 -13.00 1.57 -9.69
C LEU A 174 -13.46 1.80 -8.24
N ASN A 175 -12.65 1.48 -7.28
CA ASN A 175 -13.10 1.15 -5.91
C ASN A 175 -12.58 2.11 -4.83
N ASN A 176 -12.12 3.28 -5.22
CA ASN A 176 -11.61 4.27 -4.30
C ASN A 176 -11.61 5.66 -4.99
N VAL A 177 -11.75 6.69 -4.21
CA VAL A 177 -11.77 8.09 -4.68
C VAL A 177 -10.41 8.76 -4.60
N ASP A 178 -9.47 8.18 -3.84
CA ASP A 178 -8.14 8.76 -3.65
C ASP A 178 -7.40 8.84 -5.00
N GLY A 179 -7.03 10.05 -5.42
CA GLY A 179 -6.37 10.32 -6.69
C GLY A 179 -7.28 10.24 -7.92
N VAL A 180 -8.58 10.47 -7.76
CA VAL A 180 -9.57 10.50 -8.84
C VAL A 180 -10.18 11.89 -9.04
N LEU A 181 -10.50 12.60 -7.96
CA LEU A 181 -11.12 13.92 -8.03
C LEU A 181 -10.14 15.02 -8.42
N GLU A 182 -8.93 15.00 -7.88
CA GLU A 182 -7.91 16.01 -8.13
C GLU A 182 -7.53 16.11 -9.63
N PRO A 183 -7.31 14.97 -10.33
CA PRO A 183 -7.15 14.96 -11.78
C PRO A 183 -8.27 15.66 -12.53
N ALA A 184 -9.53 15.40 -12.17
CA ALA A 184 -10.67 16.01 -12.80
C ALA A 184 -10.71 17.54 -12.58
N VAL A 185 -10.40 17.98 -11.36
CA VAL A 185 -10.34 19.42 -11.02
C VAL A 185 -9.23 20.11 -11.79
N MET A 186 -8.05 19.50 -11.90
CA MET A 186 -6.94 20.06 -12.71
C MET A 186 -7.25 20.04 -14.20
N ALA A 187 -8.00 19.06 -14.69
CA ALA A 187 -8.45 19.01 -16.08
C ALA A 187 -9.46 20.14 -16.42
N MET A 188 -10.15 20.71 -15.43
CA MET A 188 -10.95 21.94 -15.58
C MET A 188 -10.12 23.22 -15.61
N GLY A 189 -8.79 23.14 -15.51
CA GLY A 189 -7.88 24.29 -15.50
C GLY A 189 -7.63 24.91 -14.13
N VAL A 190 -8.07 24.26 -13.05
CA VAL A 190 -7.77 24.70 -11.68
C VAL A 190 -6.29 24.41 -11.38
N ALA A 191 -5.58 25.42 -10.87
CA ALA A 191 -4.18 25.29 -10.50
C ALA A 191 -3.99 24.24 -9.37
N PRO A 192 -2.88 23.47 -9.34
CA PRO A 192 -2.69 22.41 -8.34
C PRO A 192 -2.85 22.89 -6.89
N ASP A 193 -2.33 24.07 -6.54
CA ASP A 193 -2.43 24.65 -5.20
C ASP A 193 -3.87 25.08 -4.80
N LYS A 194 -4.81 25.09 -5.75
CA LYS A 194 -6.22 25.47 -5.55
C LYS A 194 -7.19 24.29 -5.58
N VAL A 195 -6.69 23.08 -5.83
CA VAL A 195 -7.54 21.89 -5.99
C VAL A 195 -8.37 21.61 -4.74
N TYR A 196 -7.79 21.60 -3.56
CA TYR A 196 -8.53 21.31 -2.33
C TYR A 196 -9.41 22.46 -1.85
N GLU A 197 -9.08 23.71 -2.21
CA GLU A 197 -9.97 24.86 -2.04
C GLU A 197 -11.23 24.69 -2.91
N PHE A 198 -11.05 24.30 -4.17
CA PHE A 198 -12.15 23.99 -5.09
C PHE A 198 -13.02 22.83 -4.59
N LEU A 199 -12.41 21.70 -4.21
CA LEU A 199 -13.14 20.53 -3.70
C LEU A 199 -13.89 20.80 -2.40
N SER A 200 -13.45 21.78 -1.61
CA SER A 200 -14.11 22.24 -0.37
C SER A 200 -15.21 23.29 -0.61
N SER A 201 -15.31 23.82 -1.82
CA SER A 201 -16.36 24.79 -2.17
C SER A 201 -17.73 24.10 -2.31
N ASP A 202 -18.79 24.89 -2.28
CA ASP A 202 -20.15 24.38 -2.49
C ASP A 202 -20.29 23.69 -3.85
N GLY A 203 -20.71 22.43 -3.84
CA GLY A 203 -20.80 21.59 -5.02
C GLY A 203 -19.45 21.23 -5.67
N GLY A 204 -18.30 21.48 -5.02
CA GLY A 204 -16.99 21.23 -5.60
C GLY A 204 -16.74 19.76 -5.93
N ILE A 205 -17.16 18.84 -5.05
CA ILE A 205 -17.07 17.40 -5.29
C ILE A 205 -17.98 17.00 -6.47
N ASP A 206 -19.22 17.51 -6.51
CA ASP A 206 -20.16 17.18 -7.59
C ASP A 206 -19.63 17.64 -8.95
N LYS A 207 -19.07 18.83 -9.04
CA LYS A 207 -18.44 19.35 -10.27
C LYS A 207 -17.25 18.47 -10.71
N ALA A 208 -16.46 17.95 -9.77
CA ALA A 208 -15.38 17.03 -10.09
C ALA A 208 -15.92 15.68 -10.62
N ILE A 209 -17.00 15.16 -10.03
CA ILE A 209 -17.69 13.94 -10.52
C ILE A 209 -18.30 14.20 -11.91
N ASP A 210 -18.93 15.35 -12.16
CA ASP A 210 -19.45 15.71 -13.47
C ASP A 210 -18.34 15.75 -14.53
N LYS A 211 -17.16 16.26 -14.17
CA LYS A 211 -16.00 16.23 -15.05
C LYS A 211 -15.54 14.80 -15.35
N ILE A 212 -15.56 13.90 -14.37
CA ILE A 212 -15.24 12.48 -14.58
C ILE A 212 -16.30 11.83 -15.49
N ARG A 213 -17.56 12.21 -15.36
CA ARG A 213 -18.68 11.71 -16.20
C ARG A 213 -18.46 11.96 -17.70
N GLU A 214 -17.77 13.05 -18.07
CA GLU A 214 -17.39 13.29 -19.48
C GLU A 214 -16.54 12.15 -20.07
N LEU A 215 -15.72 11.48 -19.27
CA LEU A 215 -14.90 10.36 -19.72
C LEU A 215 -15.67 9.04 -19.84
N LYS A 216 -16.85 8.91 -19.23
CA LYS A 216 -17.58 7.62 -19.16
C LYS A 216 -17.73 6.90 -20.50
N PRO A 217 -18.05 7.58 -21.65
CA PRO A 217 -18.13 6.93 -22.96
C PRO A 217 -16.79 6.39 -23.49
N HIS A 218 -15.68 6.86 -22.92
CA HIS A 218 -14.32 6.52 -23.37
C HIS A 218 -13.62 5.54 -22.40
N ILE A 219 -14.23 5.21 -21.25
CA ILE A 219 -13.68 4.27 -20.29
C ILE A 219 -14.03 2.85 -20.75
N SER A 220 -13.01 2.08 -21.18
CA SER A 220 -13.20 0.68 -21.56
C SER A 220 -13.15 -0.27 -20.35
N VAL A 221 -12.39 0.09 -19.34
CA VAL A 221 -12.22 -0.73 -18.13
C VAL A 221 -11.87 0.15 -16.93
N TYR A 222 -12.40 -0.22 -15.76
CA TYR A 222 -12.03 0.37 -14.47
C TYR A 222 -11.05 -0.55 -13.74
N TRP A 223 -9.88 -0.04 -13.38
CA TRP A 223 -8.90 -0.82 -12.65
C TRP A 223 -9.15 -0.78 -11.13
N LYS A 224 -8.73 -1.83 -10.41
CA LYS A 224 -8.91 -1.96 -8.96
C LYS A 224 -7.65 -2.40 -8.20
N SER A 225 -6.54 -2.62 -8.88
CA SER A 225 -5.26 -2.97 -8.25
C SER A 225 -4.07 -2.50 -9.08
N GLY A 226 -2.91 -2.30 -8.43
CA GLY A 226 -1.68 -1.94 -9.14
C GLY A 226 -1.19 -3.02 -10.10
N ALA A 227 -1.48 -4.29 -9.84
CA ALA A 227 -1.17 -5.38 -10.76
C ALA A 227 -2.02 -5.25 -12.05
N MET A 228 -3.30 -4.89 -11.93
CA MET A 228 -4.18 -4.67 -13.06
C MET A 228 -3.73 -3.49 -13.91
N GLN A 229 -3.27 -2.39 -13.30
CA GLN A 229 -2.71 -1.24 -14.04
C GLN A 229 -1.57 -1.66 -14.97
N ALA A 230 -0.59 -2.40 -14.40
CA ALA A 230 0.56 -2.87 -15.15
C ALA A 230 0.15 -3.83 -16.29
N GLN A 231 -0.80 -4.73 -16.02
CA GLN A 231 -1.26 -5.72 -16.99
C GLN A 231 -2.01 -5.06 -18.15
N LEU A 232 -2.93 -4.12 -17.88
CA LEU A 232 -3.68 -3.40 -18.91
C LEU A 232 -2.76 -2.67 -19.90
N MET A 233 -1.65 -2.11 -19.42
CA MET A 233 -0.66 -1.45 -20.28
C MET A 233 0.22 -2.46 -21.05
N LYS A 234 0.56 -3.60 -20.42
CA LYS A 234 1.35 -4.65 -21.08
C LYS A 234 0.58 -5.31 -22.23
N ASP A 235 -0.70 -5.53 -22.04
CA ASP A 235 -1.58 -6.17 -23.01
C ASP A 235 -2.16 -5.16 -24.03
N GLU A 236 -1.81 -3.87 -23.90
CA GLU A 236 -2.31 -2.76 -24.71
C GLU A 236 -3.85 -2.69 -24.75
N GLU A 237 -4.52 -3.13 -23.68
CA GLU A 237 -5.98 -3.11 -23.58
C GLU A 237 -6.54 -1.70 -23.42
N VAL A 238 -5.71 -0.73 -22.98
CA VAL A 238 -6.07 0.67 -22.84
C VAL A 238 -5.00 1.59 -23.41
N ASP A 239 -5.41 2.72 -23.96
CA ASP A 239 -4.51 3.74 -24.49
C ASP A 239 -3.99 4.69 -23.41
N PHE A 240 -4.85 5.03 -22.46
CA PHE A 240 -4.57 5.90 -21.32
C PHE A 240 -5.09 5.29 -20.02
N ILE A 241 -4.34 5.46 -18.95
CA ILE A 241 -4.69 4.93 -17.64
C ILE A 241 -4.20 5.85 -16.53
N THR A 242 -5.01 6.05 -15.49
CA THR A 242 -4.51 6.62 -14.22
C THR A 242 -3.86 5.52 -13.38
N GLY A 243 -2.82 5.84 -12.61
CA GLY A 243 -2.21 4.83 -11.74
C GLY A 243 -0.90 5.29 -11.11
N TRP A 244 -0.17 4.34 -10.55
CA TRP A 244 1.04 4.62 -9.78
C TRP A 244 2.30 4.42 -10.62
N ASN A 245 3.16 5.43 -10.62
CA ASN A 245 4.37 5.48 -11.45
C ASN A 245 5.21 4.20 -11.40
N GLY A 246 5.52 3.67 -10.23
CA GLY A 246 6.36 2.47 -10.09
C GLY A 246 5.71 1.19 -10.67
N ARG A 247 4.38 1.14 -10.84
CA ARG A 247 3.72 0.04 -11.53
C ARG A 247 3.95 0.10 -13.03
N PHE A 248 3.91 1.31 -13.59
CA PHE A 248 4.20 1.53 -15.01
C PHE A 248 5.67 1.33 -15.34
N ASP A 249 6.59 1.76 -14.47
CA ASP A 249 8.02 1.50 -14.65
C ASP A 249 8.34 0.01 -14.64
N ASN A 250 7.69 -0.77 -13.75
CA ASN A 250 7.85 -2.21 -13.76
C ASN A 250 7.24 -2.86 -15.00
N ALA A 251 6.06 -2.39 -15.45
CA ALA A 251 5.48 -2.83 -16.72
C ALA A 251 6.43 -2.54 -17.91
N LYS A 252 7.05 -1.34 -17.91
CA LYS A 252 8.04 -0.96 -18.93
C LYS A 252 9.29 -1.86 -18.92
N LYS A 253 9.80 -2.20 -17.73
CA LYS A 253 10.90 -3.17 -17.59
C LYS A 253 10.52 -4.56 -18.14
N ASP A 254 9.24 -4.90 -18.06
CA ASP A 254 8.66 -6.14 -18.58
C ASP A 254 8.27 -6.04 -20.08
N GLY A 255 8.58 -4.93 -20.77
CA GLY A 255 8.39 -4.74 -22.20
C GLY A 255 7.12 -3.95 -22.61
N ALA A 256 6.36 -3.38 -21.66
CA ALA A 256 5.21 -2.53 -22.01
C ALA A 256 5.66 -1.22 -22.67
N VAL A 257 4.93 -0.80 -23.70
CA VAL A 257 5.13 0.48 -24.40
C VAL A 257 4.39 1.61 -23.68
N VAL A 258 4.89 1.98 -22.50
CA VAL A 258 4.23 2.92 -21.58
C VAL A 258 5.11 4.10 -21.23
N GLY A 259 4.51 5.29 -21.22
CA GLY A 259 5.09 6.52 -20.70
C GLY A 259 4.15 7.25 -19.76
N TYR A 260 4.67 8.14 -18.95
CA TYR A 260 3.90 9.02 -18.05
C TYR A 260 4.67 10.32 -17.79
N THR A 261 4.00 11.29 -17.16
CA THR A 261 4.61 12.55 -16.72
C THR A 261 4.36 12.79 -15.24
N PHE A 262 5.30 13.48 -14.56
CA PHE A 262 5.08 14.00 -13.20
C PHE A 262 4.41 15.37 -13.18
N ASN A 263 4.19 15.99 -14.35
CA ASN A 263 3.51 17.29 -14.39
C ASN A 263 2.08 17.15 -13.89
N GLN A 264 1.72 17.90 -12.85
CA GLN A 264 0.42 17.84 -12.17
C GLN A 264 0.09 16.47 -11.53
N ALA A 265 1.06 15.54 -11.43
CA ALA A 265 0.83 14.28 -10.73
C ALA A 265 0.50 14.51 -9.25
N LEU A 266 -0.10 13.52 -8.61
CA LEU A 266 -0.36 13.56 -7.18
C LEU A 266 0.73 12.79 -6.44
N ARG A 267 1.43 13.44 -5.51
CA ARG A 267 2.37 12.75 -4.64
C ARG A 267 1.70 12.36 -3.34
N ASP A 268 1.90 11.14 -2.94
CA ASP A 268 1.47 10.59 -1.67
C ASP A 268 2.56 9.64 -1.15
N TYR A 269 2.37 9.08 0.01
CA TYR A 269 3.27 8.10 0.58
C TYR A 269 2.50 6.90 1.11
N ASP A 270 3.07 5.71 0.93
CA ASP A 270 2.66 4.55 1.69
C ASP A 270 3.38 4.55 3.04
N CYS A 271 2.74 3.99 4.04
CA CYS A 271 3.28 3.92 5.38
C CYS A 271 2.92 2.62 6.08
N PHE A 272 3.70 2.25 7.08
CA PHE A 272 3.40 1.15 7.99
C PHE A 272 2.61 1.67 9.17
N ALA A 273 1.42 1.12 9.38
CA ALA A 273 0.58 1.34 10.55
C ALA A 273 0.49 0.06 11.39
N MET A 274 0.29 0.21 12.68
CA MET A 274 0.12 -0.89 13.63
C MET A 274 -1.35 -0.94 14.06
N PRO A 275 -2.08 -2.06 13.84
CA PRO A 275 -3.44 -2.22 14.35
C PRO A 275 -3.47 -2.14 15.88
N LYS A 276 -4.49 -1.51 16.44
CA LYS A 276 -4.69 -1.50 17.88
C LYS A 276 -4.93 -2.91 18.39
N GLY A 277 -4.15 -3.32 19.41
CA GLY A 277 -4.19 -4.68 19.91
C GLY A 277 -3.38 -5.68 19.08
N ALA A 278 -2.41 -5.22 18.28
CA ALA A 278 -1.46 -6.06 17.57
C ALA A 278 -0.83 -7.11 18.51
N PRO A 279 -0.83 -8.41 18.15
CA PRO A 279 -0.41 -9.47 19.05
C PRO A 279 1.07 -9.39 19.47
N ASN A 280 1.95 -8.90 18.59
CA ASN A 280 3.38 -8.78 18.85
C ASN A 280 3.82 -7.30 18.88
N LYS A 281 3.04 -6.42 19.50
CA LYS A 281 3.21 -4.96 19.47
C LYS A 281 4.66 -4.49 19.69
N ASP A 282 5.31 -4.91 20.77
CA ASP A 282 6.66 -4.44 21.10
C ASP A 282 7.72 -4.93 20.09
N LEU A 283 7.56 -6.16 19.60
CA LEU A 283 8.44 -6.72 18.59
C LEU A 283 8.23 -6.04 17.23
N ALA A 284 6.98 -5.79 16.89
CA ALA A 284 6.59 -5.06 15.68
C ALA A 284 7.08 -3.60 15.69
N MET A 285 7.05 -2.94 16.85
CA MET A 285 7.60 -1.58 16.99
C MET A 285 9.12 -1.56 16.76
N LYS A 286 9.85 -2.54 17.31
CA LYS A 286 11.29 -2.68 17.06
C LYS A 286 11.57 -2.98 15.59
N PHE A 287 10.78 -3.85 14.95
CA PHE A 287 10.94 -4.15 13.54
C PHE A 287 10.62 -2.94 12.66
N LEU A 288 9.60 -2.16 13.01
CA LEU A 288 9.29 -0.89 12.34
C LEU A 288 10.46 0.09 12.44
N GLY A 289 11.08 0.24 13.61
CA GLY A 289 12.29 1.03 13.77
C GLY A 289 13.43 0.53 12.90
N GLU A 290 13.60 -0.78 12.79
CA GLU A 290 14.64 -1.39 11.95
C GLU A 290 14.43 -1.07 10.47
N ILE A 291 13.25 -1.38 9.90
CA ILE A 291 12.96 -1.15 8.47
C ILE A 291 12.90 0.32 8.08
N SER A 292 12.80 1.23 9.04
CA SER A 292 12.78 2.68 8.84
C SER A 292 14.18 3.29 8.65
N LYS A 293 15.23 2.49 8.88
CA LYS A 293 16.61 2.96 8.72
C LYS A 293 16.95 3.24 7.25
N PRO A 294 17.82 4.24 7.01
CA PRO A 294 18.14 4.68 5.66
C PRO A 294 18.82 3.62 4.79
N GLU A 295 19.63 2.72 5.38
CA GLU A 295 20.32 1.65 4.66
C GLU A 295 19.36 0.68 3.94
N TYR A 296 18.17 0.44 4.49
CA TYR A 296 17.17 -0.42 3.82
C TYR A 296 16.41 0.38 2.76
N GLN A 297 15.99 1.60 3.07
CA GLN A 297 15.28 2.44 2.11
C GLN A 297 16.16 2.82 0.91
N ALA A 298 17.48 2.87 1.07
CA ALA A 298 18.44 3.11 0.00
C ALA A 298 18.41 2.06 -1.12
N ASN A 299 17.89 0.86 -0.83
CA ASN A 299 17.75 -0.23 -1.79
C ASN A 299 16.45 -0.18 -2.60
N LEU A 300 15.46 0.60 -2.16
CA LEU A 300 14.13 0.64 -2.79
C LEU A 300 14.15 0.97 -4.28
N PRO A 301 14.94 1.96 -4.77
CA PRO A 301 14.97 2.33 -6.17
C PRO A 301 15.39 1.21 -7.15
N PHE A 302 16.13 0.21 -6.68
CA PHE A 302 16.52 -0.94 -7.51
C PHE A 302 15.34 -1.88 -7.83
N HIS A 303 14.30 -1.85 -7.01
CA HIS A 303 13.18 -2.79 -7.08
C HIS A 303 11.88 -2.15 -7.54
N ILE A 304 11.67 -0.87 -7.20
CA ILE A 304 10.51 -0.09 -7.64
C ILE A 304 10.89 1.40 -7.68
N THR A 305 10.37 2.12 -8.66
CA THR A 305 10.64 3.56 -8.82
C THR A 305 9.76 4.39 -7.87
N TYR A 306 9.85 4.09 -6.57
CA TYR A 306 9.30 4.87 -5.47
C TYR A 306 10.45 5.50 -4.69
N GLY A 307 10.23 6.68 -4.15
CA GLY A 307 11.27 7.39 -3.44
C GLY A 307 11.34 7.03 -1.97
N PRO A 308 12.53 6.99 -1.35
CA PRO A 308 12.65 6.83 0.08
C PRO A 308 11.99 7.99 0.83
N THR A 309 11.48 7.72 2.02
CA THR A 309 11.00 8.75 2.96
C THR A 309 12.11 9.26 3.87
N ASN A 310 13.17 8.50 4.07
CA ASN A 310 14.34 8.90 4.82
C ASN A 310 15.37 9.61 3.90
N LYS A 311 15.71 10.87 4.21
CA LYS A 311 16.62 11.70 3.40
C LYS A 311 18.01 11.08 3.27
N LYS A 312 18.53 10.46 4.33
CA LYS A 312 19.85 9.83 4.32
C LYS A 312 19.94 8.64 3.37
N ALA A 313 18.82 8.03 3.00
CA ALA A 313 18.80 6.97 2.00
C ALA A 313 19.36 7.42 0.64
N TYR A 314 19.20 8.71 0.29
CA TYR A 314 19.77 9.28 -0.94
C TYR A 314 21.31 9.38 -0.90
N GLU A 315 21.90 9.53 0.29
CA GLU A 315 23.34 9.58 0.47
C GLU A 315 23.97 8.18 0.48
N MET A 316 23.18 7.16 0.83
CA MET A 316 23.62 5.77 0.98
C MET A 316 23.36 4.91 -0.26
N THR A 317 22.40 5.32 -1.11
CA THR A 317 22.05 4.51 -2.29
C THR A 317 23.18 4.51 -3.33
N THR A 318 23.42 3.34 -3.91
CA THR A 318 24.32 3.17 -5.06
C THR A 318 23.57 3.06 -6.38
N ALA A 319 22.28 3.41 -6.38
CA ALA A 319 21.44 3.37 -7.57
C ALA A 319 21.98 4.34 -8.65
N PRO A 320 21.92 3.95 -9.94
CA PRO A 320 22.30 4.84 -11.04
C PRO A 320 21.56 6.19 -10.97
N LYS A 321 22.25 7.25 -11.41
CA LYS A 321 21.69 8.61 -11.39
C LYS A 321 20.33 8.71 -12.09
N GLU A 322 20.14 7.98 -13.17
CA GLU A 322 18.91 7.96 -13.94
C GLU A 322 17.74 7.39 -13.13
N LEU A 323 17.98 6.36 -12.31
CA LEU A 323 16.97 5.83 -11.39
C LEU A 323 16.61 6.83 -10.30
N ILE A 324 17.62 7.51 -9.74
CA ILE A 324 17.40 8.53 -8.71
C ILE A 324 16.61 9.72 -9.26
N GLU A 325 16.92 10.19 -10.46
CA GLU A 325 16.22 11.30 -11.14
C GLU A 325 14.79 10.93 -11.55
N ALA A 326 14.48 9.64 -11.68
CA ALA A 326 13.14 9.12 -11.97
C ALA A 326 12.24 8.98 -10.72
N LEU A 327 12.78 9.20 -9.50
CA LEU A 327 12.00 9.06 -8.28
C LEU A 327 11.02 10.23 -8.09
N PRO A 328 9.79 9.98 -7.62
CA PRO A 328 8.82 11.04 -7.33
C PRO A 328 9.31 11.99 -6.21
N SER A 329 10.08 11.50 -5.25
CA SER A 329 10.67 12.33 -4.18
C SER A 329 11.94 13.10 -4.60
N HIS A 330 12.45 12.88 -5.84
CA HIS A 330 13.54 13.69 -6.35
C HIS A 330 13.09 15.16 -6.56
N PRO A 331 13.89 16.19 -6.16
CA PRO A 331 13.47 17.60 -6.21
C PRO A 331 12.94 18.07 -7.58
N LYS A 332 13.53 17.58 -8.68
CA LYS A 332 13.10 17.88 -10.06
C LYS A 332 11.66 17.45 -10.36
N ASN A 333 11.18 16.39 -9.75
CA ASN A 333 9.83 15.86 -9.95
C ASN A 333 8.88 16.36 -8.87
N PHE A 334 9.36 16.41 -7.62
CA PHE A 334 8.59 16.76 -6.43
C PHE A 334 7.87 18.10 -6.54
N SER A 335 8.54 19.13 -7.10
CA SER A 335 7.96 20.46 -7.29
C SER A 335 6.87 20.56 -8.35
N LYS A 336 6.70 19.54 -9.19
CA LYS A 336 5.68 19.51 -10.25
C LYS A 336 4.37 18.88 -9.81
N MET A 337 4.35 18.27 -8.63
CA MET A 337 3.27 17.45 -8.16
C MET A 337 2.46 18.14 -7.07
N LEU A 338 1.16 17.88 -7.06
CA LEU A 338 0.26 18.23 -5.96
C LEU A 338 0.46 17.23 -4.81
N ALA A 339 0.65 17.70 -3.59
CA ALA A 339 0.59 16.85 -2.40
C ALA A 339 -0.87 16.46 -2.09
N VAL A 340 -1.11 15.19 -1.85
CA VAL A 340 -2.42 14.73 -1.35
C VAL A 340 -2.66 15.34 0.03
N SER A 341 -3.85 15.93 0.23
CA SER A 341 -4.22 16.57 1.49
C SER A 341 -4.88 15.60 2.45
N LEU A 342 -4.14 15.16 3.47
CA LEU A 342 -4.67 14.31 4.54
C LEU A 342 -5.83 14.96 5.28
N ASP A 343 -5.72 16.27 5.54
CA ASP A 343 -6.77 17.04 6.24
C ASP A 343 -8.08 17.09 5.45
N TRP A 344 -7.98 17.19 4.14
CA TRP A 344 -9.15 17.16 3.28
C TRP A 344 -9.80 15.77 3.27
N TYR A 345 -9.02 14.73 3.06
CA TYR A 345 -9.50 13.36 3.05
C TYR A 345 -10.05 12.91 4.41
N ALA A 346 -9.44 13.32 5.51
CA ALA A 346 -9.95 13.02 6.84
C ALA A 346 -11.39 13.51 7.07
N LYS A 347 -11.78 14.61 6.41
CA LYS A 347 -13.11 15.25 6.55
C LYS A 347 -14.10 14.83 5.47
N ASN A 348 -13.63 14.58 4.26
CA ASN A 348 -14.50 14.52 3.08
C ASN A 348 -14.51 13.18 2.36
N ARG A 349 -13.61 12.24 2.76
CA ARG A 349 -13.40 10.99 2.03
C ARG A 349 -14.66 10.13 1.91
N GLU A 350 -15.44 10.00 2.98
CA GLU A 350 -16.67 9.20 2.97
C GLU A 350 -17.69 9.76 1.97
N THR A 351 -17.98 11.06 2.06
CA THR A 351 -18.89 11.75 1.12
C THR A 351 -18.39 11.68 -0.32
N ALA A 352 -17.10 11.90 -0.54
CA ALA A 352 -16.51 11.84 -1.87
C ALA A 352 -16.59 10.45 -2.47
N LEU A 353 -16.32 9.40 -1.66
CA LEU A 353 -16.42 8.01 -2.09
C LEU A 353 -17.86 7.62 -2.40
N GLU A 354 -18.83 8.00 -1.57
CA GLU A 354 -20.26 7.76 -1.80
C GLU A 354 -20.68 8.32 -3.14
N LYS A 355 -20.43 9.60 -3.41
CA LYS A 355 -20.74 10.25 -4.68
C LYS A 355 -20.05 9.60 -5.89
N TYR A 356 -18.80 9.18 -5.71
CA TYR A 356 -18.07 8.46 -6.76
C TYR A 356 -18.67 7.10 -7.05
N MET A 357 -19.09 6.36 -6.01
CA MET A 357 -19.75 5.06 -6.17
C MET A 357 -21.14 5.18 -6.80
N GLU A 358 -21.89 6.26 -6.49
CA GLU A 358 -23.14 6.59 -7.19
C GLU A 358 -22.89 6.77 -8.69
N PHE A 359 -21.93 7.60 -9.07
CA PHE A 359 -21.53 7.79 -10.47
C PHE A 359 -21.17 6.47 -11.17
N LEU A 360 -20.44 5.57 -10.50
CA LEU A 360 -20.07 4.28 -11.07
C LEU A 360 -21.27 3.35 -11.29
N SER A 361 -22.36 3.55 -10.56
CA SER A 361 -23.59 2.75 -10.67
C SER A 361 -24.55 3.23 -11.78
N GLU A 362 -24.38 4.44 -12.30
CA GLU A 362 -25.09 5.00 -13.45
C GLU A 362 -24.74 4.25 -14.74
#